data_d1bb2ea1bf92135cbcb32763e59acf24
#
_entry.id   d1bb2ea1bf92135cbcb32763e59acf24
#
_cell.length_a   1.000
_cell.length_b   1.000
_cell.length_c   1.000
_cell.angle_alpha   90.00
_cell.angle_beta   90.00
_cell.angle_gamma   90.00
#
_symmetry.space_group_name_H-M   'P 1'
#
loop_
_entity.id
_entity.type
_entity.pdbx_description
1 polymer ?
#
loop_
_entity_poly.entity_id
_entity_poly.type
_entity_poly.pdbx_seq_one_letter_code
_entity_poly.pdbx_strand_id
1 'polypeptide(L)'
;MAREAIIERLVKLDTCAVSDGLDSLGLKGATWGVRPQWPCPKIVGRAVTMKIKPAGLQQPTQHLGTAPIEAAKAGDIIVIDNGGKLEFSCWGGLLALSAKLKGISGVVIDGASRDIDEARELEFPVYARGVVPMTARGRVVQESYNVEIQFAGVQCHPGDLVIADGSGVVVIPKDKEAEAVAAAEGIYAKEQEMAAGIRKGYSGLEMLEKLGYEQMLNKK
;
A
#
# COMPACT_ATOMS: atom_id res chain seq x y z
N MET A 1 -3.70 15.96 -15.16
CA MET A 1 -4.01 15.16 -16.39
C MET A 1 -3.20 13.86 -16.46
N ALA A 2 -1.87 13.84 -16.79
CA ALA A 2 -1.13 12.55 -16.89
C ALA A 2 -1.06 11.76 -15.56
N ARG A 3 -0.96 12.45 -14.43
CA ARG A 3 -0.87 11.87 -13.09
C ARG A 3 -2.17 11.20 -12.62
N GLU A 4 -3.30 11.74 -13.00
CA GLU A 4 -4.63 11.17 -12.73
C GLU A 4 -4.91 9.95 -13.62
N ALA A 5 -4.53 10.02 -14.89
CA ALA A 5 -4.73 8.92 -15.83
C ALA A 5 -4.04 7.61 -15.40
N ILE A 6 -2.86 7.66 -14.78
CA ILE A 6 -2.17 6.45 -14.30
C ILE A 6 -2.87 5.85 -13.09
N ILE A 7 -3.40 6.66 -12.18
CA ILE A 7 -4.18 6.22 -11.02
C ILE A 7 -5.50 5.57 -11.48
N GLU A 8 -6.21 6.16 -12.46
CA GLU A 8 -7.43 5.59 -13.04
C GLU A 8 -7.21 4.22 -13.69
N ARG A 9 -6.05 3.98 -14.27
CA ARG A 9 -5.65 2.66 -14.80
C ARG A 9 -5.38 1.69 -13.66
N LEU A 10 -4.58 2.10 -12.68
CA LEU A 10 -4.16 1.26 -11.55
C LEU A 10 -5.35 0.83 -10.67
N VAL A 11 -6.36 1.67 -10.50
CA VAL A 11 -7.60 1.34 -9.75
C VAL A 11 -8.33 0.11 -10.34
N LYS A 12 -8.19 -0.17 -11.64
CA LYS A 12 -8.81 -1.32 -12.30
C LYS A 12 -8.09 -2.64 -12.07
N LEU A 13 -6.85 -2.58 -11.60
CA LEU A 13 -5.98 -3.73 -11.33
C LEU A 13 -6.10 -4.18 -9.87
N ASP A 14 -5.57 -5.35 -9.56
CA ASP A 14 -5.34 -5.83 -8.20
C ASP A 14 -3.86 -5.85 -7.86
N THR A 15 -3.54 -6.07 -6.58
CA THR A 15 -2.15 -6.08 -6.10
C THR A 15 -1.35 -7.24 -6.66
N CYS A 16 -1.99 -8.39 -6.97
CA CYS A 16 -1.31 -9.56 -7.53
C CYS A 16 -0.82 -9.29 -8.96
N ALA A 17 -1.70 -8.80 -9.84
CA ALA A 17 -1.31 -8.45 -11.20
C ALA A 17 -0.23 -7.35 -11.23
N VAL A 18 -0.29 -6.40 -10.30
CA VAL A 18 0.74 -5.35 -10.18
C VAL A 18 2.06 -5.91 -9.69
N SER A 19 2.06 -6.82 -8.72
CA SER A 19 3.25 -7.54 -8.26
C SER A 19 3.92 -8.30 -9.40
N ASP A 20 3.15 -9.09 -10.14
CA ASP A 20 3.63 -9.87 -11.26
C ASP A 20 4.15 -8.99 -12.40
N GLY A 21 3.49 -7.83 -12.62
CA GLY A 21 3.96 -6.83 -13.57
C GLY A 21 5.33 -6.26 -13.21
N LEU A 22 5.57 -5.97 -11.93
CA LEU A 22 6.87 -5.54 -11.43
C LEU A 22 7.93 -6.65 -11.56
N ASP A 23 7.58 -7.88 -11.18
CA ASP A 23 8.49 -9.03 -11.29
C ASP A 23 8.93 -9.28 -12.73
N SER A 24 8.03 -9.14 -13.72
CA SER A 24 8.35 -9.25 -15.14
C SER A 24 9.38 -8.21 -15.62
N LEU A 25 9.44 -7.07 -14.93
CA LEU A 25 10.42 -6.00 -15.18
C LEU A 25 11.69 -6.15 -14.31
N GLY A 26 11.75 -7.19 -13.46
CA GLY A 26 12.85 -7.39 -12.51
C GLY A 26 12.85 -6.41 -11.34
N LEU A 27 11.70 -5.78 -11.04
CA LEU A 27 11.50 -4.84 -9.95
C LEU A 27 10.83 -5.54 -8.77
N LYS A 28 11.11 -5.06 -7.56
CA LYS A 28 10.48 -5.55 -6.32
C LYS A 28 9.59 -4.46 -5.76
N GLY A 29 8.30 -4.75 -5.57
CA GLY A 29 7.35 -3.78 -5.02
C GLY A 29 6.32 -4.41 -4.08
N ALA A 30 6.16 -5.73 -4.11
CA ALA A 30 5.26 -6.44 -3.20
C ALA A 30 5.83 -6.45 -1.77
N THR A 31 5.01 -6.01 -0.83
CA THR A 31 5.34 -6.03 0.60
C THR A 31 4.87 -7.32 1.25
N TRP A 32 5.38 -7.63 2.42
CA TRP A 32 4.95 -8.81 3.16
C TRP A 32 4.52 -8.44 4.59
N GLY A 33 3.47 -9.15 5.08
CA GLY A 33 2.97 -9.02 6.43
C GLY A 33 2.03 -7.82 6.69
N VAL A 34 1.87 -6.89 5.76
CA VAL A 34 0.91 -5.78 5.85
C VAL A 34 -0.42 -6.19 5.23
N ARG A 35 -1.51 -6.09 6.00
CA ARG A 35 -2.85 -6.57 5.62
C ARG A 35 -3.91 -5.54 6.03
N PRO A 36 -5.09 -5.55 5.39
CA PRO A 36 -6.23 -4.76 5.87
C PRO A 36 -6.60 -5.17 7.29
N GLN A 37 -6.83 -4.19 8.17
CA GLN A 37 -7.17 -4.45 9.57
C GLN A 37 -8.68 -4.57 9.82
N TRP A 38 -9.47 -4.29 8.83
CA TRP A 38 -10.90 -4.53 8.71
C TRP A 38 -11.20 -4.78 7.23
N PRO A 39 -12.41 -5.14 6.77
CA PRO A 39 -12.72 -5.27 5.35
C PRO A 39 -12.61 -3.94 4.59
N CYS A 40 -11.39 -3.45 4.47
CA CYS A 40 -11.11 -2.18 3.80
C CYS A 40 -11.39 -2.26 2.29
N PRO A 41 -11.89 -1.17 1.67
CA PRO A 41 -11.88 -1.07 0.23
C PRO A 41 -10.44 -1.00 -0.31
N LYS A 42 -10.25 -1.42 -1.56
CA LYS A 42 -8.99 -1.20 -2.29
C LYS A 42 -8.68 0.29 -2.36
N ILE A 43 -7.43 0.65 -2.11
CA ILE A 43 -6.94 2.02 -2.21
C ILE A 43 -5.79 2.10 -3.20
N VAL A 44 -5.72 3.23 -3.90
CA VAL A 44 -4.62 3.61 -4.80
C VAL A 44 -4.31 5.07 -4.57
N GLY A 45 -3.03 5.43 -4.50
CA GLY A 45 -2.62 6.82 -4.29
C GLY A 45 -1.11 7.01 -4.31
N ARG A 46 -0.67 8.24 -4.10
CA ARG A 46 0.75 8.58 -3.98
C ARG A 46 1.21 8.48 -2.53
N ALA A 47 2.39 7.96 -2.33
CA ALA A 47 3.00 7.83 -1.02
C ALA A 47 3.39 9.18 -0.43
N VAL A 48 2.90 9.45 0.78
CA VAL A 48 3.46 10.43 1.71
C VAL A 48 4.10 9.63 2.85
N THR A 49 5.41 9.59 2.85
CA THR A 49 6.18 8.69 3.73
C THR A 49 6.38 9.30 5.11
N MET A 50 6.41 8.44 6.13
CA MET A 50 6.75 8.81 7.51
C MET A 50 7.68 7.75 8.12
N LYS A 51 8.76 8.19 8.74
CA LYS A 51 9.68 7.35 9.48
C LYS A 51 9.58 7.61 10.97
N ILE A 52 9.55 6.53 11.74
CA ILE A 52 9.39 6.54 13.19
C ILE A 52 10.66 5.97 13.84
N LYS A 53 11.04 6.55 15.00
CA LYS A 53 12.13 6.03 15.83
C LYS A 53 11.74 5.98 17.31
N PRO A 54 12.45 5.20 18.15
CA PRO A 54 12.29 5.26 19.60
C PRO A 54 12.46 6.68 20.14
N ALA A 55 11.64 7.07 21.11
CA ALA A 55 11.68 8.41 21.72
C ALA A 55 12.99 8.67 22.47
N GLY A 56 13.57 7.64 23.12
CA GLY A 56 14.73 7.81 23.98
C GLY A 56 14.42 8.81 25.10
N LEU A 57 15.31 9.79 25.28
CA LEU A 57 15.12 10.91 26.22
C LEU A 57 14.46 12.15 25.56
N GLN A 58 14.13 12.07 24.28
CA GLN A 58 13.53 13.20 23.55
C GLN A 58 12.06 13.40 23.95
N GLN A 59 11.69 14.63 24.20
CA GLN A 59 10.29 15.02 24.29
C GLN A 59 9.77 15.25 22.87
N PRO A 60 8.61 14.69 22.50
CA PRO A 60 8.02 14.93 21.18
C PRO A 60 7.63 16.42 21.06
N THR A 61 8.11 17.06 20.02
CA THR A 61 7.78 18.46 19.69
C THR A 61 6.45 18.60 18.95
N GLN A 62 5.98 17.50 18.34
CA GLN A 62 4.73 17.43 17.59
C GLN A 62 4.02 16.08 17.84
N HIS A 63 2.72 16.05 17.64
CA HIS A 63 1.98 14.80 17.66
C HIS A 63 2.37 13.95 16.44
N LEU A 64 2.67 12.67 16.70
CA LEU A 64 3.02 11.70 15.67
C LEU A 64 1.97 11.69 14.53
N GLY A 65 2.42 11.80 13.28
CA GLY A 65 1.56 11.68 12.10
C GLY A 65 0.84 12.95 11.65
N THR A 66 0.87 14.04 12.42
CA THR A 66 0.21 15.30 12.01
C THR A 66 0.90 15.95 10.82
N ALA A 67 2.23 16.04 10.82
CA ALA A 67 2.98 16.67 9.73
C ALA A 67 2.80 15.98 8.36
N PRO A 68 2.89 14.63 8.23
CA PRO A 68 2.58 13.98 6.97
C PRO A 68 1.12 14.15 6.52
N ILE A 69 0.15 14.18 7.45
CA ILE A 69 -1.24 14.49 7.11
C ILE A 69 -1.34 15.90 6.52
N GLU A 70 -0.70 16.90 7.14
CA GLU A 70 -0.70 18.28 6.63
C GLU A 70 -0.04 18.41 5.24
N ALA A 71 1.02 17.65 4.99
CA ALA A 71 1.74 17.66 3.70
C ALA A 71 0.99 16.92 2.58
N ALA A 72 0.13 15.94 2.93
CA ALA A 72 -0.60 15.13 1.97
C ALA A 72 -1.69 15.91 1.24
N LYS A 73 -2.05 15.46 0.05
CA LYS A 73 -3.18 15.93 -0.76
C LYS A 73 -4.30 14.89 -0.74
N ALA A 74 -5.50 15.31 -1.13
CA ALA A 74 -6.59 14.37 -1.37
C ALA A 74 -6.16 13.29 -2.37
N GLY A 75 -6.49 12.03 -2.08
CA GLY A 75 -6.09 10.86 -2.86
C GLY A 75 -4.71 10.28 -2.52
N ASP A 76 -3.89 10.95 -1.72
CA ASP A 76 -2.60 10.40 -1.28
C ASP A 76 -2.79 9.28 -0.22
N ILE A 77 -1.74 8.49 0.00
CA ILE A 77 -1.68 7.42 1.01
C ILE A 77 -0.52 7.72 1.96
N ILE A 78 -0.78 7.67 3.27
CA ILE A 78 0.29 7.76 4.27
C ILE A 78 0.98 6.40 4.38
N VAL A 79 2.31 6.39 4.23
CA VAL A 79 3.15 5.18 4.31
C VAL A 79 4.07 5.29 5.51
N ILE A 80 3.94 4.38 6.49
CA ILE A 80 4.63 4.49 7.77
C ILE A 80 5.66 3.36 7.94
N ASP A 81 6.93 3.74 8.08
CA ASP A 81 8.01 2.86 8.49
C ASP A 81 8.16 2.89 10.02
N ASN A 82 7.77 1.79 10.68
CA ASN A 82 8.04 1.51 12.10
C ASN A 82 8.93 0.26 12.27
N GLY A 83 9.59 -0.19 11.22
CA GLY A 83 10.49 -1.34 11.24
C GLY A 83 9.84 -2.66 11.66
N GLY A 84 8.56 -2.85 11.35
CA GLY A 84 7.80 -4.06 11.66
C GLY A 84 7.38 -4.23 13.12
N LYS A 85 7.60 -3.24 13.98
CA LYS A 85 7.34 -3.32 15.44
C LYS A 85 5.85 -3.35 15.75
N LEU A 86 5.44 -4.23 16.64
CA LEU A 86 4.04 -4.46 17.02
C LEU A 86 3.73 -4.08 18.47
N GLU A 87 4.71 -3.66 19.27
CA GLU A 87 4.54 -3.41 20.70
C GLU A 87 3.72 -2.17 21.00
N PHE A 88 3.60 -1.25 20.06
CA PHE A 88 2.83 0.00 20.19
C PHE A 88 2.27 0.43 18.83
N SER A 89 1.18 1.20 18.88
CA SER A 89 0.52 1.69 17.68
C SER A 89 1.22 2.92 17.11
N CYS A 90 1.23 3.03 15.77
CA CYS A 90 1.73 4.20 15.04
C CYS A 90 0.62 5.10 14.53
N TRP A 91 -0.62 4.61 14.56
CA TRP A 91 -1.80 5.26 14.03
C TRP A 91 -3.02 4.94 14.88
N GLY A 92 -3.95 5.88 14.98
CA GLY A 92 -5.18 5.72 15.75
C GLY A 92 -6.34 6.58 15.23
N GLY A 93 -7.49 6.54 15.91
CA GLY A 93 -8.75 7.12 15.47
C GLY A 93 -8.70 8.60 15.13
N LEU A 94 -8.06 9.45 15.97
CA LEU A 94 -7.95 10.88 15.70
C LEU A 94 -7.13 11.20 14.42
N LEU A 95 -6.09 10.41 14.14
CA LEU A 95 -5.33 10.56 12.89
C LEU A 95 -6.15 10.08 11.70
N ALA A 96 -6.91 8.98 11.85
CA ALA A 96 -7.81 8.48 10.84
C ALA A 96 -8.90 9.52 10.49
N LEU A 97 -9.51 10.14 11.48
CA LEU A 97 -10.48 11.20 11.30
C LEU A 97 -9.87 12.40 10.56
N SER A 98 -8.72 12.88 11.00
CA SER A 98 -8.02 14.01 10.37
C SER A 98 -7.67 13.71 8.90
N ALA A 99 -7.15 12.52 8.62
CA ALA A 99 -6.80 12.07 7.28
C ALA A 99 -8.05 11.92 6.37
N LYS A 100 -9.13 11.35 6.92
CA LYS A 100 -10.42 11.21 6.20
C LYS A 100 -11.00 12.54 5.78
N LEU A 101 -11.03 13.51 6.70
CA LEU A 101 -11.55 14.87 6.42
C LEU A 101 -10.70 15.62 5.38
N LYS A 102 -9.42 15.28 5.28
CA LYS A 102 -8.52 15.84 4.25
C LYS A 102 -8.61 15.11 2.90
N GLY A 103 -9.38 14.03 2.82
CA GLY A 103 -9.56 13.24 1.60
C GLY A 103 -8.39 12.30 1.30
N ILE A 104 -7.55 11.97 2.29
CA ILE A 104 -6.48 10.98 2.16
C ILE A 104 -7.12 9.60 1.98
N SER A 105 -6.60 8.80 1.02
CA SER A 105 -7.19 7.50 0.63
C SER A 105 -7.05 6.42 1.69
N GLY A 106 -6.04 6.50 2.55
CA GLY A 106 -5.81 5.52 3.60
C GLY A 106 -4.39 5.59 4.17
N VAL A 107 -4.08 4.66 5.06
CA VAL A 107 -2.77 4.49 5.67
C VAL A 107 -2.27 3.06 5.54
N VAL A 108 -0.99 2.90 5.22
CA VAL A 108 -0.29 1.60 5.20
C VAL A 108 0.89 1.67 6.19
N ILE A 109 1.04 0.67 7.05
CA ILE A 109 1.90 0.73 8.23
C ILE A 109 2.77 -0.52 8.33
N ASP A 110 4.07 -0.35 8.27
CA ASP A 110 5.03 -1.40 8.65
C ASP A 110 5.17 -1.44 10.18
N GLY A 111 4.11 -1.86 10.85
CA GLY A 111 3.94 -1.85 12.30
C GLY A 111 2.49 -2.07 12.71
N ALA A 112 2.12 -1.64 13.92
CA ALA A 112 0.78 -1.78 14.46
C ALA A 112 -0.04 -0.48 14.41
N SER A 113 -1.37 -0.63 14.30
CA SER A 113 -2.37 0.43 14.49
C SER A 113 -3.18 0.18 15.75
N ARG A 114 -4.11 1.10 16.08
CA ARG A 114 -5.15 0.96 17.10
C ARG A 114 -6.45 1.64 16.66
N ASP A 115 -7.46 1.60 17.49
CA ASP A 115 -8.77 2.26 17.26
C ASP A 115 -9.41 1.81 15.93
N ILE A 116 -9.33 0.48 15.63
CA ILE A 116 -9.77 -0.07 14.35
C ILE A 116 -11.30 0.00 14.18
N ASP A 117 -12.05 -0.08 15.25
CA ASP A 117 -13.52 0.07 15.20
C ASP A 117 -13.88 1.50 14.77
N GLU A 118 -13.19 2.52 15.30
CA GLU A 118 -13.35 3.92 14.86
C GLU A 118 -12.95 4.10 13.39
N ALA A 119 -11.83 3.50 12.97
CA ALA A 119 -11.38 3.57 11.58
C ALA A 119 -12.41 2.94 10.62
N ARG A 120 -13.05 1.82 11.03
CA ARG A 120 -14.12 1.15 10.28
C ARG A 120 -15.36 2.03 10.20
N GLU A 121 -15.81 2.63 11.32
CA GLU A 121 -16.96 3.54 11.35
C GLU A 121 -16.75 4.78 10.48
N LEU A 122 -15.51 5.28 10.42
CA LEU A 122 -15.10 6.36 9.52
C LEU A 122 -14.95 5.92 8.06
N GLU A 123 -15.04 4.62 7.77
CA GLU A 123 -14.67 4.05 6.47
C GLU A 123 -13.29 4.51 6.01
N PHE A 124 -12.32 4.61 6.94
CA PHE A 124 -10.94 5.00 6.64
C PHE A 124 -10.04 3.77 6.56
N PRO A 125 -9.48 3.44 5.37
CA PRO A 125 -8.69 2.24 5.17
C PRO A 125 -7.39 2.25 5.99
N VAL A 126 -7.18 1.18 6.76
CA VAL A 126 -5.98 0.95 7.56
C VAL A 126 -5.40 -0.42 7.20
N TYR A 127 -4.19 -0.41 6.67
CA TYR A 127 -3.40 -1.60 6.39
C TYR A 127 -2.19 -1.61 7.31
N ALA A 128 -1.98 -2.67 8.06
CA ALA A 128 -0.91 -2.76 9.05
C ALA A 128 -0.45 -4.21 9.21
N ARG A 129 0.65 -4.42 9.94
CA ARG A 129 1.05 -5.77 10.36
C ARG A 129 0.18 -6.33 11.48
N GLY A 130 -0.45 -5.46 12.25
CA GLY A 130 -1.29 -5.86 13.37
C GLY A 130 -1.94 -4.69 14.10
N VAL A 131 -2.65 -5.04 15.18
CA VAL A 131 -3.39 -4.12 16.04
C VAL A 131 -2.94 -4.29 17.48
N VAL A 132 -2.78 -3.18 18.21
CA VAL A 132 -2.43 -3.18 19.63
C VAL A 132 -3.06 -1.96 20.31
N PRO A 133 -3.60 -2.07 21.54
CA PRO A 133 -4.19 -0.91 22.23
C PRO A 133 -3.15 0.08 22.77
N MET A 134 -1.88 -0.31 22.79
CA MET A 134 -0.80 0.48 23.38
C MET A 134 -0.46 1.71 22.54
N THR A 135 -0.42 2.89 23.17
CA THR A 135 -0.11 4.18 22.52
C THR A 135 1.36 4.31 22.13
N ALA A 136 1.63 5.04 21.05
CA ALA A 136 2.95 5.53 20.65
C ALA A 136 3.55 6.55 21.63
N ARG A 137 2.68 7.27 22.37
CA ARG A 137 3.07 8.40 23.23
C ARG A 137 4.11 8.00 24.27
N GLY A 138 5.24 8.72 24.30
CA GLY A 138 6.37 8.46 25.19
C GLY A 138 7.25 7.26 24.77
N ARG A 139 6.91 6.52 23.70
CA ARG A 139 7.67 5.35 23.22
C ARG A 139 8.41 5.63 21.94
N VAL A 140 7.76 6.36 21.04
CA VAL A 140 8.32 6.72 19.74
C VAL A 140 8.04 8.17 19.39
N VAL A 141 8.84 8.69 18.46
CA VAL A 141 8.69 10.01 17.86
C VAL A 141 8.78 9.89 16.34
N GLN A 142 8.20 10.84 15.65
CA GLN A 142 8.41 11.00 14.22
C GLN A 142 9.85 11.44 13.99
N GLU A 143 10.62 10.62 13.26
CA GLU A 143 11.99 10.98 12.88
C GLU A 143 11.98 11.97 11.72
N SER A 144 11.22 11.65 10.70
CA SER A 144 11.13 12.44 9.47
C SER A 144 9.85 12.09 8.70
N TYR A 145 9.51 12.89 7.70
CA TYR A 145 8.47 12.62 6.73
C TYR A 145 8.87 13.14 5.33
N ASN A 146 8.21 12.65 4.29
CA ASN A 146 8.58 12.91 2.90
C ASN A 146 10.06 12.65 2.59
N VAL A 147 10.57 11.55 3.13
CA VAL A 147 11.90 11.01 2.86
C VAL A 147 11.77 9.56 2.38
N GLU A 148 12.83 9.03 1.80
CA GLU A 148 12.95 7.61 1.50
C GLU A 148 12.85 6.77 2.80
N ILE A 149 12.10 5.67 2.73
CA ILE A 149 11.90 4.73 3.84
C ILE A 149 12.04 3.29 3.36
N GLN A 150 12.29 2.37 4.32
CA GLN A 150 12.12 0.94 4.12
C GLN A 150 10.72 0.56 4.61
N PHE A 151 9.88 0.09 3.70
CA PHE A 151 8.50 -0.26 4.01
C PHE A 151 8.25 -1.75 3.76
N ALA A 152 8.17 -2.53 4.83
CA ALA A 152 7.81 -3.95 4.78
C ALA A 152 8.60 -4.77 3.73
N GLY A 153 9.91 -4.53 3.64
CA GLY A 153 10.82 -5.25 2.75
C GLY A 153 11.08 -4.58 1.39
N VAL A 154 10.42 -3.46 1.09
CA VAL A 154 10.65 -2.68 -0.13
C VAL A 154 11.07 -1.25 0.18
N GLN A 155 11.81 -0.62 -0.73
CA GLN A 155 12.13 0.79 -0.68
C GLN A 155 10.93 1.60 -1.18
N CYS A 156 10.58 2.68 -0.47
CA CYS A 156 9.49 3.57 -0.85
C CYS A 156 9.94 5.02 -0.76
N HIS A 157 9.75 5.74 -1.86
CA HIS A 157 10.06 7.18 -1.95
C HIS A 157 8.78 8.02 -1.92
N PRO A 158 8.86 9.27 -1.48
CA PRO A 158 7.74 10.19 -1.59
C PRO A 158 7.25 10.33 -3.03
N GLY A 159 5.95 10.11 -3.22
CA GLY A 159 5.31 10.18 -4.53
C GLY A 159 5.31 8.89 -5.35
N ASP A 160 5.92 7.80 -4.88
CA ASP A 160 5.71 6.47 -5.44
C ASP A 160 4.21 6.11 -5.44
N LEU A 161 3.77 5.27 -6.38
CA LEU A 161 2.40 4.78 -6.37
C LEU A 161 2.27 3.62 -5.36
N VAL A 162 1.18 3.64 -4.64
CA VAL A 162 0.81 2.57 -3.72
C VAL A 162 -0.57 2.05 -4.10
N ILE A 163 -0.68 0.73 -4.19
CA ILE A 163 -1.95 0.01 -4.28
C ILE A 163 -2.05 -0.95 -3.12
N ALA A 164 -3.22 -1.02 -2.48
CA ALA A 164 -3.49 -1.96 -1.41
C ALA A 164 -4.90 -2.54 -1.51
N ASP A 165 -5.01 -3.85 -1.33
CA ASP A 165 -6.26 -4.60 -1.34
C ASP A 165 -6.23 -5.77 -0.33
N GLY A 166 -7.17 -6.73 -0.43
CA GLY A 166 -7.25 -7.89 0.45
C GLY A 166 -5.99 -8.76 0.48
N SER A 167 -5.16 -8.75 -0.58
CA SER A 167 -3.93 -9.55 -0.68
C SER A 167 -2.73 -8.85 -0.01
N GLY A 168 -2.75 -7.53 0.08
CA GLY A 168 -1.66 -6.77 0.71
C GLY A 168 -1.41 -5.42 0.09
N VAL A 169 -0.15 -5.00 0.08
CA VAL A 169 0.30 -3.70 -0.39
C VAL A 169 1.43 -3.86 -1.40
N VAL A 170 1.37 -3.11 -2.49
CA VAL A 170 2.45 -3.03 -3.50
C VAL A 170 2.84 -1.57 -3.70
N VAL A 171 4.14 -1.31 -3.75
CA VAL A 171 4.74 -0.01 -4.03
C VAL A 171 5.34 -0.03 -5.43
N ILE A 172 5.03 0.96 -6.25
CA ILE A 172 5.53 1.11 -7.61
C ILE A 172 6.43 2.34 -7.65
N PRO A 173 7.73 2.22 -7.99
CA PRO A 173 8.60 3.36 -8.14
C PRO A 173 8.07 4.38 -9.15
N LYS A 174 8.11 5.65 -8.80
CA LYS A 174 7.54 6.75 -9.59
C LYS A 174 8.10 6.84 -11.01
N ASP A 175 9.39 6.55 -11.17
CA ASP A 175 10.07 6.57 -12.47
C ASP A 175 9.76 5.35 -13.35
N LYS A 176 9.11 4.32 -12.78
CA LYS A 176 8.72 3.07 -13.44
C LYS A 176 7.21 2.86 -13.55
N GLU A 177 6.41 3.82 -13.11
CA GLU A 177 4.95 3.66 -13.01
C GLU A 177 4.27 3.32 -14.35
N ALA A 178 4.70 3.95 -15.44
CA ALA A 178 4.09 3.72 -16.76
C ALA A 178 4.38 2.30 -17.28
N GLU A 179 5.62 1.83 -17.13
CA GLU A 179 6.06 0.50 -17.53
C GLU A 179 5.38 -0.57 -16.67
N ALA A 180 5.38 -0.37 -15.34
CA ALA A 180 4.80 -1.31 -14.38
C ALA A 180 3.28 -1.47 -14.57
N VAL A 181 2.55 -0.36 -14.72
CA VAL A 181 1.10 -0.42 -14.94
C VAL A 181 0.77 -1.07 -16.27
N ALA A 182 1.52 -0.79 -17.35
CA ALA A 182 1.31 -1.43 -18.64
C ALA A 182 1.58 -2.95 -18.60
N ALA A 183 2.64 -3.39 -17.88
CA ALA A 183 2.92 -4.81 -17.68
C ALA A 183 1.80 -5.49 -16.89
N ALA A 184 1.36 -4.88 -15.78
CA ALA A 184 0.27 -5.38 -14.95
C ALA A 184 -1.07 -5.48 -15.72
N GLU A 185 -1.40 -4.51 -16.57
CA GLU A 185 -2.60 -4.57 -17.43
C GLU A 185 -2.55 -5.76 -18.39
N GLY A 186 -1.37 -6.04 -18.96
CA GLY A 186 -1.20 -7.19 -19.85
C GLY A 186 -1.40 -8.52 -19.13
N ILE A 187 -0.89 -8.64 -17.90
CA ILE A 187 -1.06 -9.83 -17.05
C ILE A 187 -2.52 -9.97 -16.65
N TYR A 188 -3.11 -8.92 -16.10
CA TYR A 188 -4.51 -8.91 -15.67
C TYR A 188 -5.47 -9.29 -16.78
N ALA A 189 -5.27 -8.77 -18.01
CA ALA A 189 -6.11 -9.11 -19.17
C ALA A 189 -6.06 -10.62 -19.49
N LYS A 190 -4.88 -11.24 -19.47
CA LYS A 190 -4.72 -12.68 -19.67
C LYS A 190 -5.40 -13.49 -18.58
N GLU A 191 -5.24 -13.10 -17.32
CA GLU A 191 -5.92 -13.77 -16.20
C GLU A 191 -7.45 -13.70 -16.32
N GLN A 192 -7.97 -12.55 -16.74
CA GLN A 192 -9.41 -12.42 -17.00
C GLN A 192 -9.88 -13.33 -18.16
N GLU A 193 -9.08 -13.48 -19.22
CA GLU A 193 -9.36 -14.41 -20.32
C GLU A 193 -9.34 -15.87 -19.84
N MET A 194 -8.35 -16.25 -19.02
CA MET A 194 -8.26 -17.57 -18.40
C MET A 194 -9.48 -17.85 -17.53
N ALA A 195 -9.81 -16.93 -16.64
CA ALA A 195 -10.97 -17.06 -15.76
C ALA A 195 -12.28 -17.19 -16.56
N ALA A 196 -12.43 -16.45 -17.65
CA ALA A 196 -13.58 -16.55 -18.55
C ALA A 196 -13.64 -17.91 -19.25
N GLY A 197 -12.51 -18.47 -19.68
CA GLY A 197 -12.42 -19.82 -20.25
C GLY A 197 -12.82 -20.90 -19.26
N ILE A 198 -12.29 -20.85 -18.04
CA ILE A 198 -12.61 -21.79 -16.97
C ILE A 198 -14.12 -21.75 -16.63
N ARG A 199 -14.72 -20.55 -16.53
CA ARG A 199 -16.17 -20.40 -16.33
C ARG A 199 -17.01 -21.01 -17.45
N LYS A 200 -16.48 -21.13 -18.67
CA LYS A 200 -17.11 -21.80 -19.83
C LYS A 200 -16.91 -23.32 -19.85
N GLY A 201 -16.20 -23.87 -18.88
CA GLY A 201 -15.98 -25.32 -18.72
C GLY A 201 -14.67 -25.84 -19.31
N TYR A 202 -13.77 -25.00 -19.82
CA TYR A 202 -12.42 -25.43 -20.18
C TYR A 202 -11.61 -25.81 -18.93
N SER A 203 -10.72 -26.78 -19.04
CA SER A 203 -9.85 -27.11 -17.92
C SER A 203 -8.85 -25.98 -17.62
N GLY A 204 -8.45 -25.84 -16.33
CA GLY A 204 -7.44 -24.86 -15.97
C GLY A 204 -6.12 -25.11 -16.72
N LEU A 205 -5.72 -26.38 -16.90
CA LEU A 205 -4.51 -26.76 -17.64
C LEU A 205 -4.57 -26.29 -19.09
N GLU A 206 -5.67 -26.56 -19.80
CA GLU A 206 -5.85 -26.12 -21.19
C GLU A 206 -5.73 -24.60 -21.34
N MET A 207 -6.29 -23.85 -20.38
CA MET A 207 -6.21 -22.39 -20.41
C MET A 207 -4.81 -21.88 -20.12
N LEU A 208 -4.06 -22.49 -19.16
CA LEU A 208 -2.67 -22.16 -18.86
C LEU A 208 -1.75 -22.35 -20.07
N GLU A 209 -1.87 -23.51 -20.74
CA GLU A 209 -1.10 -23.84 -21.94
C GLU A 209 -1.44 -22.90 -23.10
N LYS A 210 -2.74 -22.69 -23.38
CA LYS A 210 -3.23 -21.85 -24.48
C LYS A 210 -2.75 -20.40 -24.39
N LEU A 211 -2.68 -19.83 -23.18
CA LEU A 211 -2.32 -18.42 -22.96
C LEU A 211 -0.87 -18.21 -22.56
N GLY A 212 -0.09 -19.30 -22.44
CA GLY A 212 1.34 -19.26 -22.10
C GLY A 212 1.58 -18.62 -20.73
N TYR A 213 0.82 -19.03 -19.71
CA TYR A 213 0.85 -18.43 -18.38
C TYR A 213 2.25 -18.45 -17.74
N GLU A 214 2.93 -19.61 -17.80
CA GLU A 214 4.28 -19.78 -17.25
C GLU A 214 5.33 -18.84 -17.89
N GLN A 215 5.02 -18.30 -19.05
CA GLN A 215 5.94 -17.40 -19.78
C GLN A 215 5.67 -15.92 -19.49
N MET A 216 4.61 -15.59 -18.75
CA MET A 216 4.21 -14.19 -18.48
C MET A 216 5.22 -13.43 -17.64
N LEU A 217 5.95 -14.12 -16.77
CA LEU A 217 6.97 -13.56 -15.88
C LEU A 217 8.39 -13.67 -16.45
N ASN A 218 8.57 -14.28 -17.64
CA ASN A 218 9.88 -14.35 -18.26
C ASN A 218 10.35 -12.95 -18.67
N LYS A 219 11.53 -12.58 -18.18
CA LYS A 219 12.19 -11.32 -18.59
C LYS A 219 12.38 -11.31 -20.12
N LYS A 220 11.88 -10.27 -20.75
CA LYS A 220 12.23 -9.97 -22.14
C LYS A 220 13.64 -9.40 -22.23
#